data_d4f60886d8dea1e3696397e26632bcf2
#
_entry.id   d4f60886d8dea1e3696397e26632bcf2
#
_cell.length_a   1.000
_cell.length_b   1.000
_cell.length_c   1.000
_cell.angle_alpha   90.00
_cell.angle_beta   90.00
_cell.angle_gamma   90.00
#
_symmetry.space_group_name_H-M   'P 1'
#
loop_
_entity.id
_entity.type
_entity.pdbx_description
1 polymer ?
#
loop_
_entity_poly.entity_id
_entity_poly.type
_entity_poly.pdbx_seq_one_letter_code
_entity_poly.pdbx_strand_id
1 'polypeptide(L)'
;MTEKQSNLIVRTVTGVLFVAVMVTGMAFRPEALILLFALITGLTTWEYCGIVNQREDISVNRFITTAAAVYLNLAFAGYCSGVTPPAVFIPYLLTIVYLLVAELYLKQPNPVNDWAYTMLSQLYIALPLSMVHVLAFMSTPPDGEVRFVGLVPLSVFVFLWVNDTGAYCAGSLLGRHKLFPRVSPG
;
A
#
# COMPACT_ATOMS: atom_id res chain seq x y z
N MET A 1 18.00 31.73 -9.28
CA MET A 1 16.87 30.84 -9.58
C MET A 1 15.65 31.39 -8.88
N THR A 2 14.53 31.52 -9.58
CA THR A 2 13.27 31.91 -8.94
C THR A 2 12.73 30.74 -8.12
N GLU A 3 12.01 31.01 -7.03
CA GLU A 3 11.40 30.01 -6.15
C GLU A 3 10.54 28.99 -6.93
N LYS A 4 9.86 29.43 -7.96
CA LYS A 4 9.07 28.62 -8.89
C LYS A 4 9.90 27.62 -9.70
N GLN A 5 11.11 28.02 -10.11
CA GLN A 5 12.04 27.13 -10.84
C GLN A 5 12.64 26.07 -9.92
N SER A 6 12.99 26.44 -8.68
CA SER A 6 13.48 25.51 -7.65
C SER A 6 12.44 24.43 -7.35
N ASN A 7 11.18 24.83 -7.12
CA ASN A 7 10.08 23.91 -6.86
C ASN A 7 9.80 22.96 -8.03
N LEU A 8 9.93 23.42 -9.27
CA LEU A 8 9.75 22.57 -10.45
C LEU A 8 10.86 21.50 -10.55
N ILE A 9 12.12 21.91 -10.33
CA ILE A 9 13.27 21.00 -10.38
C ILE A 9 13.14 19.91 -9.29
N VAL A 10 12.83 20.31 -8.06
CA VAL A 10 12.64 19.37 -6.95
C VAL A 10 11.54 18.36 -7.28
N ARG A 11 10.39 18.81 -7.79
CA ARG A 11 9.29 17.91 -8.19
C ARG A 11 9.67 16.96 -9.30
N THR A 12 10.41 17.44 -10.31
CA THR A 12 10.86 16.61 -11.42
C THR A 12 11.85 15.55 -10.95
N VAL A 13 12.85 15.94 -10.15
CA VAL A 13 13.87 15.02 -9.63
C VAL A 13 13.23 13.95 -8.73
N THR A 14 12.34 14.35 -7.82
CA THR A 14 11.62 13.40 -6.94
C THR A 14 10.73 12.45 -7.75
N GLY A 15 10.05 12.93 -8.78
CA GLY A 15 9.23 12.09 -9.65
C GLY A 15 10.05 11.07 -10.44
N VAL A 16 11.18 11.50 -11.02
CA VAL A 16 12.09 10.58 -11.74
C VAL A 16 12.69 9.53 -10.78
N LEU A 17 13.10 9.95 -9.58
CA LEU A 17 13.63 9.05 -8.56
C LEU A 17 12.57 8.03 -8.13
N PHE A 18 11.34 8.46 -7.90
CA PHE A 18 10.21 7.59 -7.56
C PHE A 18 9.97 6.53 -8.66
N VAL A 19 9.87 6.95 -9.92
CA VAL A 19 9.68 6.02 -11.04
C VAL A 19 10.86 5.05 -11.15
N ALA A 20 12.10 5.53 -11.02
CA ALA A 20 13.28 4.68 -11.06
C ALA A 20 13.27 3.62 -9.94
N VAL A 21 12.94 4.00 -8.71
CA VAL A 21 12.83 3.07 -7.56
C VAL A 21 11.73 2.04 -7.81
N MET A 22 10.55 2.46 -8.29
CA MET A 22 9.44 1.55 -8.58
C MET A 22 9.80 0.57 -9.70
N VAL A 23 10.36 1.04 -10.81
CA VAL A 23 10.75 0.18 -11.93
C VAL A 23 11.85 -0.80 -11.53
N THR A 24 12.90 -0.33 -10.87
CA THR A 24 14.01 -1.21 -10.45
C THR A 24 13.58 -2.20 -9.37
N GLY A 25 12.73 -1.78 -8.42
CA GLY A 25 12.22 -2.65 -7.36
C GLY A 25 11.25 -3.72 -7.86
N MET A 26 10.49 -3.43 -8.93
CA MET A 26 9.47 -4.37 -9.40
C MET A 26 9.95 -5.28 -10.55
N ALA A 27 10.79 -4.78 -11.47
CA ALA A 27 11.03 -5.47 -12.74
C ALA A 27 12.08 -6.59 -12.66
N PHE A 28 13.09 -6.47 -11.79
CA PHE A 28 14.31 -7.27 -11.96
C PHE A 28 14.44 -8.45 -11.02
N ARG A 29 14.05 -8.32 -9.74
CA ARG A 29 14.28 -9.35 -8.73
C ARG A 29 13.10 -9.46 -7.75
N PRO A 30 12.70 -10.69 -7.40
CA PRO A 30 11.62 -10.91 -6.44
C PRO A 30 11.92 -10.31 -5.06
N GLU A 31 13.18 -10.41 -4.60
CA GLU A 31 13.59 -9.87 -3.29
C GLU A 31 13.45 -8.35 -3.24
N ALA A 32 13.76 -7.67 -4.35
CA ALA A 32 13.63 -6.22 -4.44
C ALA A 32 12.16 -5.78 -4.37
N LEU A 33 11.26 -6.51 -5.04
CA LEU A 33 9.83 -6.27 -4.98
C LEU A 33 9.29 -6.50 -3.57
N ILE A 34 9.67 -7.62 -2.93
CA ILE A 34 9.23 -7.95 -1.57
C ILE A 34 9.66 -6.86 -0.59
N LEU A 35 10.93 -6.47 -0.62
CA LEU A 35 11.46 -5.43 0.26
C LEU A 35 10.80 -4.08 0.03
N LEU A 36 10.63 -3.67 -1.24
CA LEU A 36 10.00 -2.42 -1.61
C LEU A 36 8.57 -2.34 -1.08
N PHE A 37 7.75 -3.38 -1.31
CA PHE A 37 6.36 -3.37 -0.87
C PHE A 37 6.22 -3.57 0.64
N ALA A 38 7.11 -4.29 1.30
CA ALA A 38 7.14 -4.37 2.76
C ALA A 38 7.43 -2.98 3.38
N LEU A 39 8.39 -2.23 2.82
CA LEU A 39 8.68 -0.86 3.25
C LEU A 39 7.53 0.10 3.00
N ILE A 40 6.95 0.09 1.79
CA ILE A 40 5.80 0.93 1.46
C ILE A 40 4.63 0.62 2.38
N THR A 41 4.30 -0.65 2.59
CA THR A 41 3.22 -1.08 3.48
C THR A 41 3.46 -0.60 4.92
N GLY A 42 4.67 -0.78 5.42
CA GLY A 42 5.05 -0.37 6.78
C GLY A 42 4.95 1.15 6.95
N LEU A 43 5.58 1.92 6.06
CA LEU A 43 5.59 3.38 6.14
C LEU A 43 4.19 3.97 6.00
N THR A 44 3.40 3.50 5.02
CA THR A 44 2.04 3.99 4.78
C THR A 44 1.11 3.67 5.94
N THR A 45 1.17 2.44 6.49
CA THR A 45 0.37 2.06 7.66
C THR A 45 0.79 2.85 8.89
N TRP A 46 2.08 3.05 9.09
CA TRP A 46 2.62 3.84 10.19
C TRP A 46 2.15 5.29 10.13
N GLU A 47 2.21 5.92 8.97
CA GLU A 47 1.74 7.28 8.76
C GLU A 47 0.23 7.39 8.94
N TYR A 48 -0.54 6.47 8.35
CA TYR A 48 -1.99 6.40 8.50
C TYR A 48 -2.40 6.35 9.98
N CYS A 49 -1.84 5.43 10.76
CA CYS A 49 -2.12 5.34 12.20
C CYS A 49 -1.73 6.64 12.94
N GLY A 50 -0.63 7.30 12.51
CA GLY A 50 -0.22 8.58 13.07
C GLY A 50 -1.23 9.70 12.80
N ILE A 51 -1.80 9.76 11.59
CA ILE A 51 -2.80 10.75 11.20
C ILE A 51 -4.12 10.51 11.96
N VAL A 52 -4.56 9.26 12.02
CA VAL A 52 -5.81 8.89 12.69
C VAL A 52 -5.74 9.19 14.20
N ASN A 53 -4.61 8.89 14.84
CA ASN A 53 -4.40 9.15 16.27
C ASN A 53 -4.23 10.64 16.63
N GLN A 54 -4.27 11.56 15.67
CA GLN A 54 -4.37 13.01 15.97
C GLN A 54 -5.78 13.40 16.42
N ARG A 55 -6.77 12.54 16.25
CA ARG A 55 -8.12 12.77 16.75
C ARG A 55 -8.18 12.39 18.22
N GLU A 56 -8.82 13.22 19.03
CA GLU A 56 -8.88 13.05 20.51
C GLU A 56 -9.61 11.77 20.94
N ASP A 57 -10.50 11.24 20.09
CA ASP A 57 -11.35 10.10 20.36
C ASP A 57 -10.82 8.77 19.79
N ILE A 58 -9.59 8.75 19.23
CA ILE A 58 -9.03 7.59 18.55
C ILE A 58 -7.63 7.25 19.06
N SER A 59 -7.42 5.96 19.36
CA SER A 59 -6.19 5.44 19.95
C SER A 59 -5.80 4.08 19.33
N VAL A 60 -5.54 4.05 18.02
CA VAL A 60 -5.07 2.85 17.32
C VAL A 60 -3.65 2.47 17.76
N ASN A 61 -3.42 1.20 18.08
CA ASN A 61 -2.08 0.70 18.39
C ASN A 61 -1.19 0.72 17.14
N ARG A 62 -0.46 1.82 16.97
CA ARG A 62 0.34 2.11 15.78
C ARG A 62 1.39 1.04 15.50
N PHE A 63 2.07 0.54 16.55
CA PHE A 63 3.15 -0.42 16.37
C PHE A 63 2.64 -1.80 15.94
N ILE A 64 1.67 -2.36 16.67
CA ILE A 64 1.17 -3.71 16.38
C ILE A 64 0.40 -3.72 15.04
N THR A 65 -0.38 -2.68 14.77
CA THR A 65 -1.11 -2.53 13.50
C THR A 65 -0.17 -2.48 12.30
N THR A 66 0.95 -1.74 12.41
CA THR A 66 1.97 -1.67 11.36
C THR A 66 2.72 -3.00 11.22
N ALA A 67 3.09 -3.64 12.34
CA ALA A 67 3.74 -4.94 12.31
C ALA A 67 2.85 -6.01 11.64
N ALA A 68 1.55 -6.02 11.95
CA ALA A 68 0.58 -6.89 11.30
C ALA A 68 0.50 -6.65 9.78
N ALA A 69 0.49 -5.39 9.35
CA ALA A 69 0.45 -5.02 7.94
C ALA A 69 1.70 -5.49 7.18
N VAL A 70 2.89 -5.26 7.74
CA VAL A 70 4.15 -5.74 7.16
C VAL A 70 4.21 -7.27 7.15
N TYR A 71 3.76 -7.91 8.23
CA TYR A 71 3.71 -9.36 8.28
C TYR A 71 2.76 -9.93 7.21
N LEU A 72 1.59 -9.33 6.99
CA LEU A 72 0.66 -9.75 5.94
C LEU A 72 1.33 -9.67 4.57
N ASN A 73 2.05 -8.58 4.28
CA ASN A 73 2.78 -8.41 3.03
C ASN A 73 3.83 -9.50 2.82
N LEU A 74 4.63 -9.81 3.85
CA LEU A 74 5.63 -10.87 3.79
C LEU A 74 5.00 -12.27 3.70
N ALA A 75 3.86 -12.50 4.35
CA ALA A 75 3.12 -13.75 4.26
C ALA A 75 2.60 -14.00 2.84
N PHE A 76 2.06 -12.96 2.17
CA PHE A 76 1.69 -13.05 0.75
C PHE A 76 2.92 -13.33 -0.14
N ALA A 77 4.03 -12.65 0.10
CA ALA A 77 5.26 -12.89 -0.64
C ALA A 77 5.74 -14.35 -0.50
N GLY A 78 5.81 -14.86 0.72
CA GLY A 78 6.22 -16.24 0.98
C GLY A 78 5.27 -17.28 0.39
N TYR A 79 3.96 -17.05 0.53
CA TYR A 79 2.95 -17.95 -0.01
C TYR A 79 2.92 -17.94 -1.54
N CYS A 80 2.89 -16.76 -2.17
CA CYS A 80 2.83 -16.65 -3.63
C CYS A 80 4.12 -17.14 -4.31
N SER A 81 5.27 -17.00 -3.66
CA SER A 81 6.55 -17.55 -4.16
C SER A 81 6.69 -19.06 -3.97
N GLY A 82 5.74 -19.73 -3.30
CA GLY A 82 5.80 -21.16 -3.01
C GLY A 82 6.75 -21.54 -1.88
N VAL A 83 7.34 -20.58 -1.18
CA VAL A 83 8.30 -20.82 -0.08
C VAL A 83 7.59 -21.25 1.20
N THR A 84 6.39 -20.72 1.47
CA THR A 84 5.67 -20.99 2.70
C THR A 84 4.29 -21.60 2.44
N PRO A 85 3.82 -22.50 3.34
CA PRO A 85 2.47 -23.07 3.24
C PRO A 85 1.40 -22.03 3.64
N PRO A 86 0.11 -22.28 3.36
CA PRO A 86 -1.00 -21.38 3.75
C PRO A 86 -1.06 -21.07 5.24
N ALA A 87 -0.49 -21.92 6.09
CA ALA A 87 -0.41 -21.69 7.54
C ALA A 87 0.36 -20.42 7.93
N VAL A 88 1.14 -19.82 7.00
CA VAL A 88 1.83 -18.55 7.22
C VAL A 88 0.87 -17.40 7.55
N PHE A 89 -0.41 -17.50 7.19
CA PHE A 89 -1.41 -16.47 7.53
C PHE A 89 -1.96 -16.58 8.95
N ILE A 90 -1.74 -17.70 9.66
CA ILE A 90 -2.26 -17.91 11.01
C ILE A 90 -1.76 -16.84 12.00
N PRO A 91 -0.47 -16.50 12.09
CA PRO A 91 0.00 -15.45 12.99
C PRO A 91 -0.63 -14.08 12.72
N TYR A 92 -0.88 -13.75 11.46
CA TYR A 92 -1.60 -12.52 11.10
C TYR A 92 -3.03 -12.53 11.67
N LEU A 93 -3.78 -13.61 11.45
CA LEU A 93 -5.15 -13.73 11.96
C LEU A 93 -5.18 -13.66 13.49
N LEU A 94 -4.24 -14.30 14.17
CA LEU A 94 -4.11 -14.22 15.62
C LEU A 94 -3.80 -12.79 16.07
N THR A 95 -2.96 -12.05 15.34
CA THR A 95 -2.66 -10.65 15.65
C THR A 95 -3.89 -9.76 15.47
N ILE A 96 -4.72 -10.00 14.45
CA ILE A 96 -5.99 -9.29 14.26
C ILE A 96 -6.94 -9.57 15.43
N VAL A 97 -7.11 -10.84 15.81
CA VAL A 97 -7.93 -11.21 16.99
C VAL A 97 -7.38 -10.55 18.26
N TYR A 98 -6.07 -10.55 18.45
CA TYR A 98 -5.44 -9.86 19.57
C TYR A 98 -5.76 -8.36 19.59
N LEU A 99 -5.64 -7.65 18.45
CA LEU A 99 -5.96 -6.22 18.36
C LEU A 99 -7.43 -5.94 18.72
N LEU A 100 -8.36 -6.79 18.28
CA LEU A 100 -9.77 -6.65 18.60
C LEU A 100 -10.05 -6.90 20.10
N VAL A 101 -9.45 -7.95 20.66
CA VAL A 101 -9.65 -8.31 22.08
C VAL A 101 -8.95 -7.32 23.01
N ALA A 102 -7.72 -6.89 22.68
CA ALA A 102 -6.95 -5.94 23.50
C ALA A 102 -7.71 -4.63 23.72
N GLU A 103 -8.41 -4.15 22.69
CA GLU A 103 -9.18 -2.89 22.75
C GLU A 103 -10.29 -2.94 23.81
N LEU A 104 -10.91 -4.11 24.04
CA LEU A 104 -11.92 -4.29 25.08
C LEU A 104 -11.37 -4.07 26.50
N TYR A 105 -10.08 -4.35 26.71
CA TYR A 105 -9.42 -4.23 28.01
C TYR A 105 -8.75 -2.88 28.24
N LEU A 106 -8.44 -2.14 27.18
CA LEU A 106 -7.73 -0.86 27.26
C LEU A 106 -8.60 0.31 27.75
N LYS A 107 -9.93 0.11 27.86
CA LYS A 107 -10.90 1.11 28.35
C LYS A 107 -10.80 2.47 27.60
N GLN A 108 -10.54 2.41 26.30
CA GLN A 108 -10.47 3.61 25.47
C GLN A 108 -11.85 4.28 25.35
N PRO A 109 -11.91 5.60 25.10
CA PRO A 109 -13.17 6.33 24.98
C PRO A 109 -14.08 5.82 23.87
N ASN A 110 -13.51 5.35 22.75
CA ASN A 110 -14.27 4.92 21.57
C ASN A 110 -13.68 3.67 20.91
N PRO A 111 -13.80 2.49 21.55
CA PRO A 111 -13.17 1.27 21.04
C PRO A 111 -13.69 0.82 19.67
N VAL A 112 -14.93 1.18 19.34
CA VAL A 112 -15.53 0.84 18.02
C VAL A 112 -14.84 1.62 16.88
N ASN A 113 -14.51 2.88 17.10
CA ASN A 113 -13.75 3.65 16.13
C ASN A 113 -12.31 3.14 16.02
N ASP A 114 -11.67 2.76 17.12
CA ASP A 114 -10.32 2.19 17.11
C ASP A 114 -10.29 0.88 16.31
N TRP A 115 -11.29 0.01 16.46
CA TRP A 115 -11.46 -1.17 15.61
C TRP A 115 -11.65 -0.80 14.13
N ALA A 116 -12.54 0.16 13.85
CA ALA A 116 -12.84 0.57 12.48
C ALA A 116 -11.58 1.09 11.76
N TYR A 117 -10.80 1.97 12.40
CA TYR A 117 -9.58 2.51 11.81
C TYR A 117 -8.46 1.46 11.73
N THR A 118 -8.34 0.58 12.72
CA THR A 118 -7.42 -0.55 12.66
C THR A 118 -7.73 -1.46 11.47
N MET A 119 -9.00 -1.89 11.34
CA MET A 119 -9.42 -2.75 10.23
C MET A 119 -9.33 -2.04 8.88
N LEU A 120 -9.64 -0.75 8.81
CA LEU A 120 -9.49 0.05 7.59
C LEU A 120 -8.03 0.07 7.12
N SER A 121 -7.06 0.21 8.03
CA SER A 121 -5.64 0.13 7.68
C SER A 121 -5.25 -1.22 7.06
N GLN A 122 -5.78 -2.31 7.61
CA GLN A 122 -5.49 -3.66 7.13
C GLN A 122 -6.14 -3.94 5.77
N LEU A 123 -7.42 -3.56 5.61
CA LEU A 123 -8.18 -3.84 4.38
C LEU A 123 -7.88 -2.88 3.24
N TYR A 124 -7.58 -1.61 3.55
CA TYR A 124 -7.40 -0.57 2.54
C TYR A 124 -5.93 -0.31 2.18
N ILE A 125 -5.00 -0.59 3.09
CA ILE A 125 -3.57 -0.38 2.86
C ILE A 125 -2.84 -1.72 2.76
N ALA A 126 -2.86 -2.52 3.84
CA ALA A 126 -2.04 -3.71 3.92
C ALA A 126 -2.43 -4.77 2.87
N LEU A 127 -3.73 -5.08 2.75
CA LEU A 127 -4.20 -6.11 1.84
C LEU A 127 -3.95 -5.76 0.36
N PRO A 128 -4.32 -4.58 -0.19
CA PRO A 128 -4.05 -4.26 -1.58
C PRO A 128 -2.56 -4.23 -1.93
N LEU A 129 -1.71 -3.69 -1.05
CA LEU A 129 -0.27 -3.70 -1.25
C LEU A 129 0.33 -5.11 -1.19
N SER A 130 -0.24 -6.00 -0.37
CA SER A 130 0.17 -7.41 -0.31
C SER A 130 -0.27 -8.19 -1.55
N MET A 131 -1.42 -7.87 -2.14
CA MET A 131 -1.92 -8.54 -3.35
C MET A 131 -1.03 -8.31 -4.58
N VAL A 132 -0.11 -7.35 -4.56
CA VAL A 132 0.89 -7.16 -5.62
C VAL A 132 1.73 -8.44 -5.82
N HIS A 133 1.97 -9.21 -4.75
CA HIS A 133 2.69 -10.49 -4.86
C HIS A 133 1.90 -11.53 -5.65
N VAL A 134 0.55 -11.52 -5.58
CA VAL A 134 -0.30 -12.41 -6.39
C VAL A 134 -0.12 -12.14 -7.89
N LEU A 135 0.11 -10.88 -8.26
CA LEU A 135 0.37 -10.50 -9.65
C LEU A 135 1.81 -10.81 -10.09
N ALA A 136 2.75 -10.76 -9.14
CA ALA A 136 4.18 -10.93 -9.43
C ALA A 136 4.62 -12.40 -9.53
N PHE A 137 3.93 -13.32 -8.84
CA PHE A 137 4.27 -14.73 -8.83
C PHE A 137 3.17 -15.53 -9.53
N MET A 138 3.49 -16.12 -10.66
CA MET A 138 2.57 -16.87 -11.50
C MET A 138 2.97 -18.34 -11.58
N SER A 139 2.00 -19.23 -11.37
CA SER A 139 2.18 -20.64 -11.62
C SER A 139 1.93 -20.95 -13.10
N THR A 140 2.87 -21.62 -13.76
CA THR A 140 2.75 -22.01 -15.17
C THR A 140 2.36 -23.48 -15.29
N PRO A 141 1.22 -23.81 -15.99
CA PRO A 141 0.93 -25.18 -16.37
C PRO A 141 1.94 -25.68 -17.44
N PRO A 142 2.27 -27.00 -17.52
CA PRO A 142 1.71 -28.07 -16.70
C PRO A 142 2.48 -28.35 -15.40
N ASP A 143 3.68 -27.76 -15.22
CA ASP A 143 4.64 -28.18 -14.19
C ASP A 143 4.34 -27.58 -12.82
N GLY A 144 3.45 -26.60 -12.74
CA GLY A 144 3.13 -25.93 -11.47
C GLY A 144 4.27 -25.08 -10.90
N GLU A 145 5.35 -24.88 -11.64
CA GLU A 145 6.45 -24.03 -11.21
C GLU A 145 6.04 -22.59 -11.04
N VAL A 146 6.37 -22.01 -9.90
CA VAL A 146 6.13 -20.58 -9.62
C VAL A 146 7.24 -19.75 -10.25
N ARG A 147 6.87 -18.82 -11.11
CA ARG A 147 7.80 -17.89 -11.75
C ARG A 147 7.51 -16.47 -11.34
N PHE A 148 8.57 -15.71 -11.12
CA PHE A 148 8.48 -14.28 -10.89
C PHE A 148 8.34 -13.52 -12.22
N VAL A 149 7.27 -12.72 -12.34
CA VAL A 149 6.96 -11.91 -13.52
C VAL A 149 6.70 -10.46 -13.07
N GLY A 150 7.74 -9.76 -12.69
CA GLY A 150 7.66 -8.38 -12.16
C GLY A 150 7.06 -7.36 -13.12
N LEU A 151 7.05 -7.64 -14.43
CA LEU A 151 6.41 -6.77 -15.43
C LEU A 151 4.88 -6.73 -15.30
N VAL A 152 4.23 -7.75 -14.76
CA VAL A 152 2.77 -7.77 -14.59
C VAL A 152 2.32 -6.73 -13.57
N PRO A 153 2.79 -6.72 -12.31
CA PRO A 153 2.44 -5.65 -11.39
C PRO A 153 2.93 -4.28 -11.87
N LEU A 154 4.11 -4.20 -12.50
CA LEU A 154 4.61 -2.93 -13.06
C LEU A 154 3.65 -2.37 -14.12
N SER A 155 3.08 -3.20 -14.98
CA SER A 155 2.12 -2.75 -15.99
C SER A 155 0.88 -2.09 -15.38
N VAL A 156 0.39 -2.59 -14.26
CA VAL A 156 -0.74 -1.98 -13.52
C VAL A 156 -0.38 -0.56 -13.08
N PHE A 157 0.81 -0.35 -12.53
CA PHE A 157 1.27 0.99 -12.14
C PHE A 157 1.45 1.91 -13.34
N VAL A 158 2.00 1.41 -14.44
CA VAL A 158 2.13 2.19 -15.69
C VAL A 158 0.75 2.63 -16.20
N PHE A 159 -0.23 1.73 -16.21
CA PHE A 159 -1.60 2.09 -16.61
C PHE A 159 -2.22 3.15 -15.69
N LEU A 160 -2.03 3.03 -14.38
CA LEU A 160 -2.50 4.05 -13.43
C LEU A 160 -1.84 5.40 -13.69
N TRP A 161 -0.52 5.45 -13.88
CA TRP A 161 0.21 6.71 -14.16
C TRP A 161 -0.21 7.34 -15.49
N VAL A 162 -0.41 6.53 -16.53
CA VAL A 162 -0.89 7.02 -17.84
C VAL A 162 -2.32 7.52 -17.72
N ASN A 163 -3.18 6.83 -16.98
CA ASN A 163 -4.56 7.26 -16.73
C ASN A 163 -4.60 8.60 -15.98
N ASP A 164 -3.84 8.74 -14.91
CA ASP A 164 -3.80 9.97 -14.10
C ASP A 164 -3.24 11.14 -14.91
N THR A 165 -2.16 10.91 -15.65
CA THR A 165 -1.57 11.93 -16.54
C THR A 165 -2.53 12.31 -17.66
N GLY A 166 -3.17 11.32 -18.27
CA GLY A 166 -4.18 11.54 -19.33
C GLY A 166 -5.40 12.31 -18.81
N ALA A 167 -5.91 11.94 -17.63
CA ALA A 167 -7.01 12.64 -16.99
C ALA A 167 -6.66 14.09 -16.65
N TYR A 168 -5.45 14.33 -16.12
CA TYR A 168 -4.94 15.68 -15.86
C TYR A 168 -4.82 16.51 -17.14
N CYS A 169 -4.21 15.96 -18.19
CA CYS A 169 -4.05 16.64 -19.48
C CYS A 169 -5.41 16.95 -20.12
N ALA A 170 -6.31 15.96 -20.15
CA ALA A 170 -7.65 16.16 -20.71
C ALA A 170 -8.45 17.17 -19.87
N GLY A 171 -8.38 17.10 -18.55
CA GLY A 171 -9.04 18.05 -17.66
C GLY A 171 -8.54 19.48 -17.81
N SER A 172 -7.22 19.66 -17.97
CA SER A 172 -6.60 20.97 -18.12
C SER A 172 -6.85 21.61 -19.51
N LEU A 173 -6.96 20.79 -20.56
CA LEU A 173 -7.12 21.27 -21.95
C LEU A 173 -8.59 21.37 -22.36
N LEU A 174 -9.43 20.44 -21.92
CA LEU A 174 -10.81 20.29 -22.39
C LEU A 174 -11.86 20.50 -21.28
N GLY A 175 -11.44 20.56 -20.02
CA GLY A 175 -12.34 20.68 -18.87
C GLY A 175 -13.04 22.04 -18.81
N ARG A 176 -14.36 22.05 -19.07
CA ARG A 176 -15.20 23.25 -18.99
C ARG A 176 -16.10 23.29 -17.76
N HIS A 177 -16.41 22.13 -17.19
CA HIS A 177 -17.31 21.99 -16.05
C HIS A 177 -16.73 21.02 -15.01
N LYS A 178 -16.78 21.40 -13.73
CA LYS A 178 -16.40 20.53 -12.61
C LYS A 178 -17.49 19.48 -12.40
N LEU A 179 -17.14 18.19 -12.36
CA LEU A 179 -18.10 17.10 -12.14
C LEU A 179 -18.69 17.11 -10.72
N PHE A 180 -17.85 17.33 -9.72
CA PHE A 180 -18.25 17.32 -8.31
C PHE A 180 -17.55 18.45 -7.52
N PRO A 181 -18.00 19.72 -7.64
CA PRO A 181 -17.36 20.85 -6.97
C PRO A 181 -17.28 20.73 -5.44
N ARG A 182 -18.25 20.00 -4.84
CA ARG A 182 -18.30 19.77 -3.39
C ARG A 182 -17.24 18.79 -2.89
N VAL A 183 -16.81 17.84 -3.73
CA VAL A 183 -15.87 16.76 -3.34
C VAL A 183 -14.46 17.04 -3.85
N SER A 184 -14.36 17.65 -5.03
CA SER A 184 -13.10 18.04 -5.66
C SER A 184 -13.21 19.48 -6.20
N PRO A 185 -12.87 20.47 -5.37
CA PRO A 185 -13.04 21.88 -5.71
C PRO A 185 -11.97 22.43 -6.65
N GLY A 186 -10.81 21.74 -6.79
CA GLY A 186 -9.60 22.22 -7.43
C GLY A 186 -9.33 21.87 -8.81
#